data_19a61117d581418892f8e49ee18f3850
#
_entry.id   19a61117d581418892f8e49ee18f3850
#
_cell.length_a   1.000
_cell.length_b   1.000
_cell.length_c   1.000
_cell.angle_alpha   90.00
_cell.angle_beta   90.00
_cell.angle_gamma   90.00
#
_symmetry.space_group_name_H-M   'P 1'
#
loop_
_entity.id
_entity.type
_entity.pdbx_description
1 polymer ?
#
loop_
_entity_poly.entity_id
_entity_poly.type
_entity_poly.pdbx_seq_one_letter_code
_entity_poly.pdbx_strand_id
1 'polypeptide(L)'
;MNNTKRFLLLLFYYNVWLNTYTNVFQIPAEIAGKAAGPPVTEVCLGCICQAVSGCKGTHCEGDYCGLFHITWPYWADAGKPTINGLSPDDPQGKTFSSCANDPYCAAHTVQNYMAKFGQDCNGDGQVNCYDYMAIHKKGGYGCKGDLPFDYVNVFNQCVAAVASHQG
;
A
#
# COMPACT_ATOMS: atom_id res chain seq x y z
N MET A 1 -14.39 20.66 6.58
CA MET A 1 -13.24 20.04 7.27
C MET A 1 -12.19 19.75 6.21
N ASN A 2 -11.02 20.42 6.29
CA ASN A 2 -9.98 20.33 5.25
C ASN A 2 -9.48 18.88 5.10
N ASN A 3 -9.18 18.48 3.84
CA ASN A 3 -8.70 17.13 3.50
C ASN A 3 -7.49 16.69 4.37
N THR A 4 -6.63 17.62 4.76
CA THR A 4 -5.49 17.39 5.66
C THR A 4 -5.91 16.91 7.05
N LYS A 5 -7.01 17.45 7.60
CA LYS A 5 -7.54 17.00 8.91
C LYS A 5 -8.20 15.63 8.85
N ARG A 6 -8.80 15.26 7.70
CA ARG A 6 -9.35 13.92 7.49
C ARG A 6 -8.23 12.86 7.37
N PHE A 7 -7.14 13.22 6.73
CA PHE A 7 -5.97 12.37 6.59
C PHE A 7 -5.27 12.13 7.95
N LEU A 8 -5.09 13.18 8.74
CA LEU A 8 -4.54 13.09 10.10
C LEU A 8 -5.46 12.28 11.04
N LEU A 9 -6.78 12.38 10.91
CA LEU A 9 -7.71 11.56 11.68
C LEU A 9 -7.64 10.07 11.29
N LEU A 10 -7.45 9.75 10.01
CA LEU A 10 -7.25 8.38 9.56
C LEU A 10 -5.91 7.81 10.07
N LEU A 11 -4.83 8.61 10.08
CA LEU A 11 -3.55 8.22 10.68
C LEU A 11 -3.66 8.06 12.21
N PHE A 12 -4.44 8.92 12.90
CA PHE A 12 -4.67 8.81 14.34
C PHE A 12 -5.51 7.59 14.71
N TYR A 13 -6.55 7.27 13.96
CA TYR A 13 -7.33 6.03 14.15
C TYR A 13 -6.49 4.79 13.85
N TYR A 14 -5.60 4.84 12.87
CA TYR A 14 -4.68 3.77 12.51
C TYR A 14 -3.65 3.52 13.64
N ASN A 15 -3.05 4.57 14.20
CA ASN A 15 -2.05 4.46 15.26
C ASN A 15 -2.63 3.97 16.60
N VAL A 16 -3.85 4.33 16.94
CA VAL A 16 -4.51 3.86 18.18
C VAL A 16 -4.84 2.38 18.10
N TRP A 17 -5.13 1.85 16.90
CA TRP A 17 -5.50 0.45 16.72
C TRP A 17 -4.30 -0.49 16.63
N LEU A 18 -3.18 -0.05 16.03
CA LEU A 18 -1.95 -0.85 15.92
C LEU A 18 -1.24 -1.07 17.25
N ASN A 19 -1.31 -0.12 18.17
CA ASN A 19 -0.70 -0.28 19.51
C ASN A 19 -1.34 -1.40 20.35
N THR A 20 -2.53 -1.85 20.01
CA THR A 20 -3.20 -2.98 20.68
C THR A 20 -2.89 -4.33 20.06
N TYR A 21 -2.32 -4.39 18.84
CA TYR A 21 -2.07 -5.65 18.11
C TYR A 21 -0.60 -6.04 17.96
N THR A 22 0.37 -5.20 18.35
CA THR A 22 1.81 -5.48 18.23
C THR A 22 2.34 -6.60 19.12
N ASN A 23 1.51 -7.19 19.97
CA ASN A 23 1.95 -8.25 20.89
C ASN A 23 1.62 -9.69 20.45
N VAL A 24 1.09 -9.94 19.26
CA VAL A 24 0.58 -11.29 18.91
C VAL A 24 1.27 -11.97 17.74
N PHE A 25 2.12 -11.30 16.92
CA PHE A 25 2.77 -12.00 15.81
C PHE A 25 4.27 -11.68 15.71
N GLN A 26 5.08 -12.33 16.53
CA GLN A 26 6.49 -12.56 16.22
C GLN A 26 6.57 -13.72 15.24
N ILE A 27 6.71 -13.41 13.94
CA ILE A 27 7.06 -14.39 12.92
C ILE A 27 8.55 -14.73 13.14
N PRO A 28 8.94 -16.02 13.26
CA PRO A 28 10.35 -16.40 13.35
C PRO A 28 11.10 -15.96 12.09
N ALA A 29 12.28 -15.38 12.29
CA ALA A 29 13.14 -14.79 11.26
C ALA A 29 13.77 -15.80 10.26
N GLU A 30 13.33 -17.03 10.23
CA GLU A 30 13.96 -18.14 9.45
C GLU A 30 13.35 -18.40 8.07
N ILE A 31 12.38 -17.58 7.60
CA ILE A 31 11.83 -17.71 6.23
C ILE A 31 12.17 -16.47 5.39
N ALA A 32 13.24 -15.77 5.70
CA ALA A 32 13.71 -14.64 4.91
C ALA A 32 14.59 -15.11 3.75
N GLY A 33 13.97 -15.64 2.72
CA GLY A 33 14.60 -15.74 1.41
C GLY A 33 14.73 -14.36 0.77
N LYS A 34 15.98 -13.91 0.52
CA LYS A 34 16.38 -12.72 -0.26
C LYS A 34 15.91 -11.39 0.33
N ALA A 35 16.85 -10.52 0.67
CA ALA A 35 16.63 -9.23 1.32
C ALA A 35 15.50 -8.43 0.63
N ALA A 36 14.30 -8.55 1.17
CA ALA A 36 13.25 -7.60 0.89
C ALA A 36 13.69 -6.24 1.46
N GLY A 37 13.41 -5.17 0.75
CA GLY A 37 13.61 -3.81 1.27
C GLY A 37 12.89 -3.61 2.61
N PRO A 38 13.13 -2.52 3.32
CA PRO A 38 12.48 -2.24 4.60
C PRO A 38 10.95 -2.31 4.44
N PRO A 39 10.22 -2.71 5.49
CA PRO A 39 8.76 -2.79 5.42
C PRO A 39 8.16 -1.42 5.06
N VAL A 40 7.09 -1.44 4.28
CA VAL A 40 6.39 -0.21 3.89
C VAL A 40 5.76 0.41 5.14
N THR A 41 6.18 1.62 5.49
CA THR A 41 5.65 2.34 6.64
C THR A 41 4.21 2.82 6.40
N GLU A 42 3.47 3.08 7.47
CA GLU A 42 2.11 3.65 7.38
C GLU A 42 2.08 5.00 6.67
N VAL A 43 3.09 5.84 6.91
CA VAL A 43 3.27 7.11 6.22
C VAL A 43 3.42 6.89 4.72
N CYS A 44 4.24 5.93 4.32
CA CYS A 44 4.42 5.57 2.93
C CYS A 44 3.12 5.08 2.29
N LEU A 45 2.41 4.15 2.94
CA LEU A 45 1.10 3.69 2.49
C LEU A 45 0.11 4.84 2.34
N GLY A 46 0.07 5.74 3.31
CA GLY A 46 -0.80 6.91 3.28
C GLY A 46 -0.49 7.84 2.11
N CYS A 47 0.78 8.08 1.80
CA CYS A 47 1.16 8.94 0.66
C CYS A 47 0.93 8.26 -0.69
N ILE A 48 1.12 6.94 -0.80
CA ILE A 48 0.73 6.17 -1.98
C ILE A 48 -0.79 6.26 -2.20
N CYS A 49 -1.58 6.01 -1.16
CA CYS A 49 -3.03 6.13 -1.18
C CYS A 49 -3.48 7.52 -1.65
N GLN A 50 -2.88 8.58 -1.07
CA GLN A 50 -3.19 9.97 -1.43
C GLN A 50 -2.90 10.25 -2.91
N ALA A 51 -1.79 9.73 -3.43
CA ALA A 51 -1.38 9.94 -4.82
C ALA A 51 -2.25 9.17 -5.81
N VAL A 52 -2.74 7.98 -5.43
CA VAL A 52 -3.55 7.12 -6.31
C VAL A 52 -4.98 7.61 -6.44
N SER A 53 -5.63 7.90 -5.31
CA SER A 53 -7.09 8.12 -5.25
C SER A 53 -7.52 9.26 -4.34
N GLY A 54 -6.58 9.97 -3.69
CA GLY A 54 -6.86 10.86 -2.59
C GLY A 54 -7.37 10.12 -1.34
N CYS A 55 -6.99 8.86 -1.19
CA CYS A 55 -7.50 7.92 -0.18
C CYS A 55 -9.03 7.80 -0.20
N LYS A 56 -9.61 7.77 -1.38
CA LYS A 56 -11.05 7.58 -1.62
C LYS A 56 -11.26 6.31 -2.42
N GLY A 57 -12.38 5.67 -2.21
CA GLY A 57 -12.76 4.45 -2.94
C GLY A 57 -13.15 3.34 -1.98
N THR A 58 -14.39 2.87 -2.11
CA THR A 58 -14.98 1.78 -1.31
C THR A 58 -15.66 0.77 -2.21
N HIS A 59 -15.44 0.86 -3.53
CA HIS A 59 -16.03 -0.01 -4.54
C HIS A 59 -15.04 -0.23 -5.68
N CYS A 60 -15.38 -1.14 -6.57
CA CYS A 60 -14.58 -1.40 -7.76
C CYS A 60 -15.03 -0.50 -8.91
N GLU A 61 -14.08 0.03 -9.67
CA GLU A 61 -14.29 0.80 -10.90
C GLU A 61 -13.45 0.17 -12.01
N GLY A 62 -14.12 -0.37 -13.03
CA GLY A 62 -13.42 -1.09 -14.09
C GLY A 62 -12.68 -2.31 -13.54
N ASP A 63 -11.36 -2.34 -13.70
CA ASP A 63 -10.49 -3.45 -13.35
C ASP A 63 -9.76 -3.27 -12.00
N TYR A 64 -10.01 -2.19 -11.27
CA TYR A 64 -9.41 -1.92 -9.97
C TYR A 64 -10.45 -1.67 -8.87
N CYS A 65 -10.05 -1.90 -7.62
CA CYS A 65 -10.92 -1.77 -6.45
C CYS A 65 -10.23 -0.96 -5.33
N GLY A 66 -11.08 -0.24 -4.60
CA GLY A 66 -10.71 0.39 -3.33
C GLY A 66 -9.75 1.56 -3.43
N LEU A 67 -9.32 2.02 -2.26
CA LEU A 67 -8.54 3.25 -2.10
C LEU A 67 -7.11 3.18 -2.65
N PHE A 68 -6.57 1.99 -2.86
CA PHE A 68 -5.26 1.77 -3.49
C PHE A 68 -5.35 1.42 -4.98
N HIS A 69 -6.55 1.40 -5.59
CA HIS A 69 -6.78 0.98 -6.97
C HIS A 69 -6.12 -0.37 -7.29
N ILE A 70 -6.33 -1.35 -6.41
CA ILE A 70 -5.76 -2.68 -6.56
C ILE A 70 -6.48 -3.42 -7.69
N THR A 71 -5.70 -3.98 -8.62
CA THR A 71 -6.21 -4.88 -9.66
C THR A 71 -6.13 -6.33 -9.21
N TRP A 72 -6.89 -7.20 -9.85
CA TRP A 72 -6.84 -8.64 -9.53
C TRP A 72 -5.43 -9.26 -9.69
N PRO A 73 -4.65 -8.97 -10.75
CA PRO A 73 -3.27 -9.49 -10.85
C PRO A 73 -2.36 -8.98 -9.73
N TYR A 74 -2.48 -7.73 -9.33
CA TYR A 74 -1.73 -7.16 -8.21
C TYR A 74 -2.04 -7.91 -6.90
N TRP A 75 -3.32 -8.13 -6.60
CA TRP A 75 -3.76 -8.87 -5.42
C TRP A 75 -3.28 -10.33 -5.47
N ALA A 76 -3.35 -10.98 -6.63
CA ALA A 76 -2.88 -12.35 -6.82
C ALA A 76 -1.37 -12.46 -6.59
N ASP A 77 -0.58 -11.53 -7.10
CA ASP A 77 0.86 -11.44 -6.88
C ASP A 77 1.24 -11.18 -5.43
N ALA A 78 0.40 -10.47 -4.69
CA ALA A 78 0.53 -10.23 -3.25
C ALA A 78 0.16 -11.45 -2.37
N GLY A 79 -0.14 -12.61 -2.98
CA GLY A 79 -0.46 -13.84 -2.27
C GLY A 79 -1.94 -14.00 -1.91
N LYS A 80 -2.82 -13.26 -2.58
CA LYS A 80 -4.29 -13.34 -2.42
C LYS A 80 -4.75 -13.20 -0.95
N PRO A 81 -4.40 -12.16 -0.22
CA PRO A 81 -4.87 -11.98 1.15
C PRO A 81 -6.41 -11.88 1.19
N THR A 82 -7.01 -12.41 2.25
CA THR A 82 -8.46 -12.48 2.39
C THR A 82 -8.92 -11.93 3.74
N ILE A 83 -10.20 -11.59 3.83
CA ILE A 83 -10.86 -11.21 5.08
C ILE A 83 -11.90 -12.26 5.47
N ASN A 84 -12.19 -12.36 6.76
CA ASN A 84 -13.28 -13.19 7.30
C ASN A 84 -13.25 -14.67 6.84
N GLY A 85 -12.08 -15.24 6.58
CA GLY A 85 -11.96 -16.64 6.19
C GLY A 85 -12.52 -16.96 4.79
N LEU A 86 -12.69 -15.95 3.93
CA LEU A 86 -13.11 -16.16 2.55
C LEU A 86 -12.03 -16.95 1.79
N SER A 87 -12.48 -17.81 0.87
CA SER A 87 -11.56 -18.58 0.05
C SER A 87 -10.87 -17.68 -0.98
N PRO A 88 -9.54 -17.76 -1.13
CA PRO A 88 -8.82 -17.01 -2.17
C PRO A 88 -9.16 -17.45 -3.59
N ASP A 89 -9.73 -18.64 -3.76
CA ASP A 89 -10.09 -19.23 -5.04
C ASP A 89 -11.60 -19.10 -5.35
N ASP A 90 -12.20 -18.00 -4.90
CA ASP A 90 -13.60 -17.67 -5.21
C ASP A 90 -13.79 -17.36 -6.71
N PRO A 91 -14.52 -18.22 -7.46
CA PRO A 91 -14.73 -18.03 -8.89
C PRO A 91 -15.59 -16.80 -9.24
N GLN A 92 -16.29 -16.22 -8.26
CA GLN A 92 -17.10 -15.01 -8.45
C GLN A 92 -16.31 -13.71 -8.22
N GLY A 93 -15.03 -13.80 -7.80
CA GLY A 93 -14.18 -12.64 -7.55
C GLY A 93 -14.58 -11.80 -6.32
N LYS A 94 -15.52 -12.26 -5.51
CA LYS A 94 -15.99 -11.54 -4.31
C LYS A 94 -14.90 -11.41 -3.26
N THR A 95 -14.03 -12.41 -3.12
CA THR A 95 -12.92 -12.39 -2.18
C THR A 95 -11.94 -11.30 -2.51
N PHE A 96 -11.55 -11.16 -3.78
CA PHE A 96 -10.71 -10.07 -4.26
C PHE A 96 -11.35 -8.71 -3.97
N SER A 97 -12.59 -8.50 -4.43
CA SER A 97 -13.27 -7.21 -4.25
C SER A 97 -13.50 -6.87 -2.78
N SER A 98 -13.82 -7.85 -1.95
CA SER A 98 -13.97 -7.66 -0.50
C SER A 98 -12.67 -7.21 0.15
N CYS A 99 -11.54 -7.86 -0.18
CA CYS A 99 -10.22 -7.47 0.34
C CYS A 99 -9.79 -6.10 -0.17
N ALA A 100 -9.86 -5.87 -1.48
CA ALA A 100 -9.38 -4.62 -2.08
C ALA A 100 -10.19 -3.38 -1.67
N ASN A 101 -11.47 -3.56 -1.29
CA ASN A 101 -12.32 -2.49 -0.78
C ASN A 101 -12.25 -2.32 0.75
N ASP A 102 -11.67 -3.28 1.47
CA ASP A 102 -11.39 -3.14 2.89
C ASP A 102 -10.03 -2.45 3.10
N PRO A 103 -9.97 -1.33 3.85
CA PRO A 103 -8.74 -0.56 3.98
C PRO A 103 -7.55 -1.34 4.54
N TYR A 104 -7.80 -2.26 5.46
CA TYR A 104 -6.74 -3.04 6.12
C TYR A 104 -6.23 -4.16 5.23
N CYS A 105 -7.14 -4.91 4.61
CA CYS A 105 -6.77 -5.95 3.67
C CYS A 105 -6.08 -5.37 2.43
N ALA A 106 -6.53 -4.23 1.95
CA ALA A 106 -5.90 -3.51 0.85
C ALA A 106 -4.49 -3.03 1.21
N ALA A 107 -4.29 -2.44 2.41
CA ALA A 107 -2.96 -2.05 2.89
C ALA A 107 -2.03 -3.26 3.04
N HIS A 108 -2.52 -4.37 3.60
CA HIS A 108 -1.77 -5.62 3.70
C HIS A 108 -1.41 -6.18 2.32
N THR A 109 -2.31 -6.08 1.35
CA THR A 109 -2.04 -6.45 -0.05
C THR A 109 -0.87 -5.64 -0.61
N VAL A 110 -0.86 -4.32 -0.39
CA VAL A 110 0.25 -3.45 -0.84
C VAL A 110 1.55 -3.83 -0.16
N GLN A 111 1.55 -4.07 1.14
CA GLN A 111 2.75 -4.50 1.89
C GLN A 111 3.30 -5.82 1.36
N ASN A 112 2.47 -6.83 1.14
CA ASN A 112 2.87 -8.11 0.58
C ASN A 112 3.44 -7.98 -0.84
N TYR A 113 2.82 -7.13 -1.66
CA TYR A 113 3.32 -6.85 -3.01
C TYR A 113 4.71 -6.21 -2.97
N MET A 114 4.93 -5.23 -2.09
CA MET A 114 6.23 -4.58 -1.93
C MET A 114 7.28 -5.51 -1.32
N ALA A 115 6.90 -6.42 -0.43
CA ALA A 115 7.79 -7.46 0.07
C ALA A 115 8.30 -8.39 -1.05
N LYS A 116 7.45 -8.67 -2.04
CA LYS A 116 7.79 -9.51 -3.20
C LYS A 116 8.61 -8.75 -4.26
N PHE A 117 8.26 -7.51 -4.55
CA PHE A 117 8.79 -6.75 -5.69
C PHE A 117 9.68 -5.57 -5.31
N GLY A 118 9.96 -5.36 -4.01
CA GLY A 118 10.79 -4.27 -3.54
C GLY A 118 12.17 -4.25 -4.21
N GLN A 119 12.49 -3.17 -4.88
CA GLN A 119 13.75 -2.96 -5.59
C GLN A 119 14.05 -1.47 -5.72
N ASP A 120 15.30 -1.13 -5.95
CA ASP A 120 15.72 0.23 -6.31
C ASP A 120 15.26 0.56 -7.74
N CYS A 121 14.27 1.40 -7.85
CA CYS A 121 13.66 1.81 -9.11
C CYS A 121 14.26 3.09 -9.67
N ASN A 122 14.71 4.00 -8.79
CA ASN A 122 15.27 5.29 -9.16
C ASN A 122 16.80 5.28 -9.30
N GLY A 123 17.48 4.20 -8.87
CA GLY A 123 18.92 4.03 -9.01
C GLY A 123 19.75 4.78 -7.96
N ASP A 124 19.16 5.14 -6.80
CA ASP A 124 19.83 5.83 -5.72
C ASP A 124 20.62 4.91 -4.77
N GLY A 125 20.52 3.60 -4.97
CA GLY A 125 21.20 2.58 -4.17
C GLY A 125 20.44 2.18 -2.90
N GLN A 126 19.24 2.66 -2.69
CA GLN A 126 18.38 2.33 -1.55
C GLN A 126 17.01 1.87 -2.02
N VAL A 127 16.34 1.02 -1.23
CA VAL A 127 14.95 0.69 -1.43
C VAL A 127 14.13 1.41 -0.37
N ASN A 128 13.28 2.34 -0.79
CA ASN A 128 12.53 3.20 0.11
C ASN A 128 11.15 3.56 -0.45
N CYS A 129 10.44 4.49 0.20
CA CYS A 129 9.08 4.84 -0.19
C CYS A 129 8.95 5.41 -1.61
N TYR A 130 9.99 6.04 -2.15
CA TYR A 130 9.98 6.53 -3.54
C TYR A 130 9.96 5.38 -4.54
N ASP A 131 10.64 4.27 -4.22
CA ASP A 131 10.58 3.05 -5.04
C ASP A 131 9.24 2.37 -4.91
N TYR A 132 8.71 2.27 -3.69
CA TYR A 132 7.40 1.65 -3.46
C TYR A 132 6.28 2.39 -4.18
N MET A 133 6.31 3.72 -4.23
CA MET A 133 5.32 4.47 -5.00
C MET A 133 5.45 4.23 -6.50
N ALA A 134 6.66 4.07 -7.01
CA ALA A 134 6.92 3.72 -8.41
C ALA A 134 6.45 2.29 -8.74
N ILE A 135 6.78 1.33 -7.88
CA ILE A 135 6.33 -0.07 -7.98
C ILE A 135 4.81 -0.15 -7.94
N HIS A 136 4.16 0.60 -7.05
CA HIS A 136 2.70 0.61 -6.96
C HIS A 136 2.04 1.08 -8.26
N LYS A 137 2.60 2.12 -8.88
CA LYS A 137 2.05 2.72 -10.11
C LYS A 137 2.32 1.92 -11.37
N LYS A 138 3.51 1.32 -11.47
CA LYS A 138 4.03 0.70 -12.71
C LYS A 138 4.16 -0.81 -12.63
N GLY A 139 3.93 -1.39 -11.45
CA GLY A 139 4.18 -2.81 -11.18
C GLY A 139 5.65 -3.11 -10.92
N GLY A 140 5.91 -4.29 -10.36
CA GLY A 140 7.25 -4.72 -9.95
C GLY A 140 8.29 -4.82 -11.08
N TYR A 141 7.84 -4.99 -12.31
CA TYR A 141 8.74 -5.09 -13.48
C TYR A 141 8.89 -3.78 -14.25
N GLY A 142 7.99 -2.81 -14.04
CA GLY A 142 7.93 -1.56 -14.82
C GLY A 142 8.38 -0.32 -14.06
N CYS A 143 8.81 -0.43 -12.83
CA CYS A 143 9.00 0.70 -11.90
C CYS A 143 10.10 1.69 -12.29
N LYS A 144 11.03 1.30 -13.17
CA LYS A 144 12.10 2.18 -13.70
C LYS A 144 11.63 3.08 -14.83
N GLY A 145 10.40 2.93 -15.30
CA GLY A 145 9.82 3.78 -16.33
C GLY A 145 9.31 5.11 -15.79
N ASP A 146 9.00 6.03 -16.71
CA ASP A 146 8.48 7.35 -16.37
C ASP A 146 7.17 7.27 -15.59
N LEU A 147 7.06 8.09 -14.57
CA LEU A 147 5.86 8.23 -13.74
C LEU A 147 5.04 9.44 -14.16
N PRO A 148 3.69 9.38 -14.07
CA PRO A 148 2.85 10.54 -14.36
C PRO A 148 3.17 11.69 -13.40
N PHE A 149 3.34 12.91 -13.95
CA PHE A 149 3.71 14.08 -13.19
C PHE A 149 2.79 14.36 -12.01
N ASP A 150 1.47 14.32 -12.21
CA ASP A 150 0.49 14.60 -11.17
C ASP A 150 0.56 13.59 -10.01
N TYR A 151 0.78 12.32 -10.33
CA TYR A 151 0.97 11.26 -9.33
C TYR A 151 2.19 11.53 -8.43
N VAL A 152 3.33 11.82 -9.05
CA VAL A 152 4.57 12.14 -8.34
C VAL A 152 4.43 13.42 -7.51
N ASN A 153 3.79 14.44 -8.07
CA ASN A 153 3.59 15.73 -7.39
C ASN A 153 2.72 15.57 -6.14
N VAL A 154 1.60 14.86 -6.22
CA VAL A 154 0.73 14.60 -5.06
C VAL A 154 1.45 13.77 -4.00
N PHE A 155 2.22 12.75 -4.42
CA PHE A 155 3.03 11.96 -3.51
C PHE A 155 4.05 12.82 -2.76
N ASN A 156 4.83 13.64 -3.46
CA ASN A 156 5.84 14.52 -2.87
C ASN A 156 5.25 15.53 -1.91
N GLN A 157 4.09 16.11 -2.23
CA GLN A 157 3.37 17.03 -1.33
C GLN A 157 2.95 16.31 -0.03
N CYS A 158 2.50 15.07 -0.13
CA CYS A 158 2.15 14.27 1.03
C CYS A 158 3.37 14.02 1.93
N VAL A 159 4.47 13.55 1.36
CA VAL A 159 5.72 13.28 2.10
C VAL A 159 6.22 14.55 2.80
N ALA A 160 6.25 15.68 2.11
CA ALA A 160 6.67 16.96 2.67
C ALA A 160 5.77 17.42 3.81
N ALA A 161 4.45 17.27 3.67
CA ALA A 161 3.48 17.63 4.71
C ALA A 161 3.66 16.79 5.98
N VAL A 162 3.92 15.49 5.85
CA VAL A 162 4.17 14.62 7.02
C VAL A 162 5.50 14.97 7.69
N ALA A 163 6.56 15.20 6.93
CA ALA A 163 7.86 15.60 7.48
C ALA A 163 7.80 16.89 8.29
N SER A 164 7.01 17.87 7.85
CA SER A 164 6.82 19.15 8.56
C SER A 164 6.04 19.06 9.88
N HIS A 165 5.32 17.97 10.11
CA HIS A 165 4.55 17.75 11.34
C HIS A 165 5.30 16.89 12.39
N GLN A 166 6.45 16.32 12.01
CA GLN A 166 7.29 15.52 12.91
C GLN A 166 8.45 16.32 13.54
N GLY A 167 8.60 17.57 13.18
CA GLY A 167 9.54 18.54 13.76
C GLY A 167 8.82 19.48 14.69
#